data_3e225b71ebf9dd02782bd959afe999c9
#
_entry.id   3e225b71ebf9dd02782bd959afe999c9
#
_cell.length_a   1.000
_cell.length_b   1.000
_cell.length_c   1.000
_cell.angle_alpha   90.00
_cell.angle_beta   90.00
_cell.angle_gamma   90.00
#
_symmetry.space_group_name_H-M   'P 1'
#
loop_
_entity.id
_entity.type
_entity.pdbx_description
1 polymer ?
#
loop_
_entity_poly.entity_id
_entity_poly.type
_entity_poly.pdbx_seq_one_letter_code
_entity_poly.pdbx_strand_id
1 'polypeptide(L)'
;MYSDRIHHAFALAAKHFPERVSRYDGQFCLIRTSSVAVVLARYGADESTIVAGILKQLVDASPYADQATLAQSIMGKFGPVVAFAVGEAAEPRFDVMGRERTWKANRMEHLTRIMDASEIAVDLCVAEELHRVGSALTAVRRLGVEYLEGVGTPAPDDTVWWLNSLLGALQGHPSWRRTLMLSELDRLVTELALRVSEAD
;
A
#
# COMPACT_ATOMS: atom_id res chain seq x y z
N MET A 1 -12.82 -6.46 -19.90
CA MET A 1 -14.14 -7.08 -19.55
C MET A 1 -14.67 -6.35 -18.32
N TYR A 2 -15.96 -6.01 -18.27
CA TYR A 2 -16.60 -5.41 -17.08
C TYR A 2 -16.66 -6.42 -15.94
N SER A 3 -16.45 -5.95 -14.68
CA SER A 3 -16.51 -6.79 -13.49
C SER A 3 -17.42 -6.15 -12.43
N ASP A 4 -18.51 -6.83 -12.10
CA ASP A 4 -19.41 -6.44 -11.01
C ASP A 4 -18.70 -6.44 -9.66
N ARG A 5 -17.76 -7.38 -9.44
CA ARG A 5 -17.01 -7.46 -8.17
C ARG A 5 -16.11 -6.26 -7.96
N ILE A 6 -15.40 -5.82 -9.02
CA ILE A 6 -14.56 -4.61 -8.96
C ILE A 6 -15.44 -3.38 -8.73
N HIS A 7 -16.58 -3.27 -9.44
CA HIS A 7 -17.52 -2.18 -9.20
C HIS A 7 -18.03 -2.14 -7.76
N HIS A 8 -18.43 -3.28 -7.21
CA HIS A 8 -18.88 -3.38 -5.82
C HIS A 8 -17.77 -3.02 -4.81
N ALA A 9 -16.51 -3.41 -5.09
CA ALA A 9 -15.38 -3.04 -4.22
C ALA A 9 -15.18 -1.52 -4.17
N PHE A 10 -15.22 -0.84 -5.33
CA PHE A 10 -15.15 0.62 -5.38
C PHE A 10 -16.36 1.28 -4.71
N ALA A 11 -17.57 0.76 -4.90
CA ALA A 11 -18.76 1.29 -4.24
C ALA A 11 -18.68 1.16 -2.72
N LEU A 12 -18.18 0.03 -2.22
CA LEU A 12 -17.95 -0.18 -0.79
C LEU A 12 -16.88 0.80 -0.26
N ALA A 13 -15.75 0.94 -0.96
CA ALA A 13 -14.70 1.86 -0.60
C ALA A 13 -15.21 3.30 -0.56
N ALA A 14 -15.90 3.75 -1.62
CA ALA A 14 -16.44 5.10 -1.70
C ALA A 14 -17.45 5.42 -0.58
N LYS A 15 -18.22 4.42 -0.15
CA LYS A 15 -19.23 4.57 0.91
C LYS A 15 -18.61 4.64 2.30
N HIS A 16 -17.53 3.88 2.55
CA HIS A 16 -17.02 3.63 3.89
C HIS A 16 -15.66 4.27 4.19
N PHE A 17 -15.05 4.98 3.25
CA PHE A 17 -13.88 5.77 3.61
C PHE A 17 -14.25 6.79 4.69
N PRO A 18 -13.57 6.76 5.86
CA PRO A 18 -13.87 7.66 6.98
C PRO A 18 -13.59 9.11 6.62
N GLU A 19 -12.64 9.33 5.71
CA GLU A 19 -12.28 10.65 5.17
C GLU A 19 -12.17 10.53 3.65
N ARG A 20 -12.66 11.54 2.95
CA ARG A 20 -12.55 11.60 1.48
C ARG A 20 -11.14 11.95 1.03
N VAL A 21 -10.40 12.65 1.87
CA VAL A 21 -9.05 13.15 1.61
C VAL A 21 -8.09 12.53 2.61
N SER A 22 -6.98 11.99 2.13
CA SER A 22 -5.93 11.42 2.95
C SER A 22 -5.26 12.48 3.81
N ARG A 23 -5.06 12.21 5.09
CA ARG A 23 -4.33 13.07 6.02
C ARG A 23 -2.84 13.17 5.70
N TYR A 24 -2.30 12.17 4.99
CA TYR A 24 -0.87 12.06 4.74
C TYR A 24 -0.41 12.87 3.52
N ASP A 25 -1.18 12.86 2.43
CA ASP A 25 -0.79 13.44 1.15
C ASP A 25 -1.82 14.42 0.56
N GLY A 26 -2.93 14.67 1.28
CA GLY A 26 -4.00 15.57 0.84
C GLY A 26 -4.75 15.09 -0.42
N GLN A 27 -4.48 13.87 -0.91
CA GLN A 27 -5.16 13.34 -2.08
C GLN A 27 -6.49 12.67 -1.69
N PHE A 28 -7.42 12.63 -2.64
CA PHE A 28 -8.65 11.85 -2.45
C PHE A 28 -8.30 10.36 -2.32
N CYS A 29 -8.81 9.71 -1.27
CA CYS A 29 -8.54 8.29 -1.00
C CYS A 29 -8.86 7.37 -2.19
N LEU A 30 -9.89 7.68 -2.98
CA LEU A 30 -10.22 6.95 -4.19
C LEU A 30 -9.16 7.06 -5.30
N ILE A 31 -8.35 8.12 -5.34
CA ILE A 31 -7.25 8.25 -6.32
C ILE A 31 -6.23 7.17 -6.05
N ARG A 32 -5.76 7.02 -4.80
CA ARG A 32 -4.83 5.95 -4.43
C ARG A 32 -5.42 4.57 -4.72
N THR A 33 -6.66 4.33 -4.30
CA THR A 33 -7.39 3.08 -4.54
C THR A 33 -7.44 2.73 -6.03
N SER A 34 -7.80 3.70 -6.87
CA SER A 34 -7.87 3.50 -8.33
C SER A 34 -6.48 3.25 -8.93
N SER A 35 -5.47 3.99 -8.49
CA SER A 35 -4.10 3.83 -8.97
C SER A 35 -3.53 2.46 -8.63
N VAL A 36 -3.74 1.97 -7.41
CA VAL A 36 -3.33 0.62 -7.00
C VAL A 36 -4.02 -0.45 -7.86
N ALA A 37 -5.35 -0.32 -8.09
CA ALA A 37 -6.09 -1.23 -8.97
C ALA A 37 -5.54 -1.23 -10.40
N VAL A 38 -5.18 -0.06 -10.95
CA VAL A 38 -4.58 0.07 -12.28
C VAL A 38 -3.19 -0.57 -12.33
N VAL A 39 -2.35 -0.36 -11.31
CA VAL A 39 -1.03 -1.00 -11.21
C VAL A 39 -1.19 -2.52 -11.21
N LEU A 40 -2.03 -3.08 -10.36
CA LEU A 40 -2.30 -4.52 -10.30
C LEU A 40 -2.75 -5.06 -11.67
N ALA A 41 -3.71 -4.39 -12.31
CA ALA A 41 -4.20 -4.79 -13.62
C ALA A 41 -3.10 -4.76 -14.71
N ARG A 42 -2.22 -3.76 -14.71
CA ARG A 42 -1.08 -3.65 -15.65
C ARG A 42 -0.09 -4.79 -15.51
N TYR A 43 0.09 -5.31 -14.32
CA TYR A 43 0.96 -6.47 -14.07
C TYR A 43 0.24 -7.80 -14.10
N GLY A 44 -0.99 -7.85 -14.64
CA GLY A 44 -1.72 -9.09 -14.91
C GLY A 44 -2.28 -9.77 -13.66
N ALA A 45 -2.57 -9.00 -12.61
CA ALA A 45 -3.28 -9.53 -11.46
C ALA A 45 -4.68 -9.98 -11.83
N ASP A 46 -5.17 -11.02 -11.16
CA ASP A 46 -6.54 -11.49 -11.33
C ASP A 46 -7.56 -10.57 -10.67
N GLU A 47 -8.85 -10.82 -10.93
CA GLU A 47 -9.95 -10.03 -10.39
C GLU A 47 -9.95 -10.00 -8.85
N SER A 48 -9.67 -11.13 -8.20
CA SER A 48 -9.66 -11.21 -6.73
C SER A 48 -8.55 -10.37 -6.13
N THR A 49 -7.37 -10.37 -6.74
CA THR A 49 -6.23 -9.54 -6.36
C THR A 49 -6.53 -8.04 -6.53
N ILE A 50 -7.16 -7.65 -7.66
CA ILE A 50 -7.57 -6.25 -7.88
C ILE A 50 -8.60 -5.82 -6.84
N VAL A 51 -9.62 -6.63 -6.57
CA VAL A 51 -10.63 -6.38 -5.54
C VAL A 51 -9.99 -6.25 -4.16
N ALA A 52 -9.07 -7.13 -3.81
CA ALA A 52 -8.34 -7.06 -2.54
C ALA A 52 -7.51 -5.76 -2.42
N GLY A 53 -6.84 -5.31 -3.51
CA GLY A 53 -6.10 -4.05 -3.53
C GLY A 53 -6.97 -2.82 -3.29
N ILE A 54 -8.20 -2.81 -3.83
CA ILE A 54 -9.18 -1.74 -3.57
C ILE A 54 -9.60 -1.75 -2.10
N LEU A 55 -9.89 -2.92 -1.53
CA LEU A 55 -10.43 -3.05 -0.18
C LEU A 55 -9.36 -2.88 0.91
N LYS A 56 -8.10 -3.23 0.62
CA LYS A 56 -6.99 -2.97 1.53
C LYS A 56 -6.88 -1.49 1.90
N GLN A 57 -7.00 -0.60 0.92
CA GLN A 57 -6.94 0.85 1.17
C GLN A 57 -8.03 1.32 2.15
N LEU A 58 -9.20 0.70 2.09
CA LEU A 58 -10.29 1.00 3.02
C LEU A 58 -9.96 0.51 4.43
N VAL A 59 -9.39 -0.69 4.58
CA VAL A 59 -8.99 -1.24 5.88
C VAL A 59 -7.90 -0.39 6.53
N ASP A 60 -6.89 0.00 5.77
CA ASP A 60 -5.79 0.84 6.26
C ASP A 60 -6.25 2.23 6.72
N ALA A 61 -7.27 2.79 6.06
CA ALA A 61 -7.85 4.08 6.44
C ALA A 61 -8.79 3.99 7.65
N SER A 62 -9.26 2.78 8.01
CA SER A 62 -10.30 2.60 9.04
C SER A 62 -9.75 2.68 10.46
N PRO A 63 -10.51 3.26 11.42
CA PRO A 63 -10.20 3.17 12.84
C PRO A 63 -10.12 1.73 13.34
N TYR A 64 -9.34 1.49 14.38
CA TYR A 64 -9.17 0.16 14.97
C TYR A 64 -10.52 -0.50 15.32
N ALA A 65 -11.43 0.26 15.92
CA ALA A 65 -12.75 -0.25 16.34
C ALA A 65 -13.60 -0.81 15.18
N ASP A 66 -13.39 -0.31 13.96
CA ASP A 66 -14.19 -0.66 12.79
C ASP A 66 -13.58 -1.82 11.99
N GLN A 67 -12.28 -2.12 12.19
CA GLN A 67 -11.54 -3.08 11.37
C GLN A 67 -12.14 -4.49 11.43
N ALA A 68 -12.58 -4.97 12.59
CA ALA A 68 -13.18 -6.30 12.73
C ALA A 68 -14.51 -6.41 11.97
N THR A 69 -15.38 -5.40 12.07
CA THR A 69 -16.66 -5.37 11.36
C THR A 69 -16.45 -5.28 9.85
N LEU A 70 -15.47 -4.48 9.43
CA LEU A 70 -15.11 -4.34 8.02
C LEU A 70 -14.55 -5.66 7.46
N ALA A 71 -13.67 -6.34 8.19
CA ALA A 71 -13.13 -7.64 7.78
C ALA A 71 -14.24 -8.69 7.61
N GLN A 72 -15.21 -8.74 8.52
CA GLN A 72 -16.39 -9.60 8.39
C GLN A 72 -17.24 -9.25 7.16
N SER A 73 -17.44 -7.96 6.90
CA SER A 73 -18.18 -7.50 5.72
C SER A 73 -17.46 -7.87 4.40
N ILE A 74 -16.13 -7.74 4.36
CA ILE A 74 -15.31 -8.15 3.21
C ILE A 74 -15.41 -9.66 3.01
N MET A 75 -15.26 -10.45 4.08
CA MET A 75 -15.38 -11.91 4.03
C MET A 75 -16.75 -12.34 3.46
N GLY A 76 -17.83 -11.75 3.94
CA GLY A 76 -19.19 -12.10 3.51
C GLY A 76 -19.52 -11.70 2.07
N LYS A 77 -18.96 -10.59 1.58
CA LYS A 77 -19.28 -10.04 0.25
C LYS A 77 -18.33 -10.51 -0.86
N PHE A 78 -17.04 -10.69 -0.54
CA PHE A 78 -15.99 -10.94 -1.54
C PHE A 78 -15.31 -12.30 -1.36
N GLY A 79 -15.61 -13.00 -0.28
CA GLY A 79 -15.13 -14.35 0.00
C GLY A 79 -13.76 -14.41 0.69
N PRO A 80 -13.34 -15.63 1.08
CA PRO A 80 -12.16 -15.83 1.93
C PRO A 80 -10.85 -15.42 1.27
N VAL A 81 -10.67 -15.68 -0.01
CA VAL A 81 -9.42 -15.33 -0.74
C VAL A 81 -9.13 -13.84 -0.64
N VAL A 82 -10.14 -13.00 -0.91
CA VAL A 82 -10.01 -11.54 -0.82
C VAL A 82 -9.79 -11.10 0.63
N ALA A 83 -10.59 -11.63 1.56
CA ALA A 83 -10.51 -11.23 2.96
C ALA A 83 -9.16 -11.59 3.61
N PHE A 84 -8.61 -12.77 3.33
CA PHE A 84 -7.29 -13.18 3.83
C PHE A 84 -6.17 -12.32 3.22
N ALA A 85 -6.17 -12.11 1.91
CA ALA A 85 -5.16 -11.27 1.26
C ALA A 85 -5.18 -9.83 1.80
N VAL A 86 -6.36 -9.26 2.02
CA VAL A 86 -6.50 -7.93 2.64
C VAL A 86 -5.95 -7.93 4.06
N GLY A 87 -6.28 -8.96 4.87
CA GLY A 87 -5.80 -9.06 6.25
C GLY A 87 -4.27 -9.20 6.35
N GLU A 88 -3.65 -10.01 5.49
CA GLU A 88 -2.20 -10.18 5.44
C GLU A 88 -1.47 -8.92 4.97
N ALA A 89 -2.03 -8.22 3.97
CA ALA A 89 -1.44 -7.02 3.40
C ALA A 89 -1.72 -5.75 4.21
N ALA A 90 -2.71 -5.74 5.10
CA ALA A 90 -3.10 -4.56 5.88
C ALA A 90 -1.92 -4.03 6.72
N GLU A 91 -1.77 -2.71 6.75
CA GLU A 91 -0.73 -2.07 7.56
C GLU A 91 -0.94 -2.35 9.06
N PRO A 92 0.10 -2.81 9.77
CA PRO A 92 0.02 -3.12 11.20
C PRO A 92 0.03 -1.85 12.07
N ARG A 93 -0.90 -0.91 11.80
CA ARG A 93 -0.96 0.39 12.46
C ARG A 93 -1.17 0.30 13.96
N PHE A 94 -1.86 -0.72 14.43
CA PHE A 94 -2.23 -0.87 15.83
C PHE A 94 -1.58 -2.09 16.47
N ASP A 95 -1.26 -1.98 17.75
CA ASP A 95 -0.84 -3.12 18.56
C ASP A 95 -2.06 -3.95 19.03
N VAL A 96 -1.80 -5.04 19.76
CA VAL A 96 -2.85 -5.91 20.28
C VAL A 96 -3.81 -5.25 21.28
N MET A 97 -3.40 -4.08 21.82
CA MET A 97 -4.21 -3.26 22.73
C MET A 97 -4.95 -2.14 21.99
N GLY A 98 -4.87 -2.09 20.65
CA GLY A 98 -5.46 -1.04 19.84
C GLY A 98 -4.75 0.32 19.88
N ARG A 99 -3.52 0.37 20.41
CA ARG A 99 -2.71 1.60 20.42
C ARG A 99 -1.96 1.74 19.09
N GLU A 100 -1.95 2.95 18.55
CA GLU A 100 -1.27 3.22 17.29
C GLU A 100 0.25 3.10 17.47
N ARG A 101 0.89 2.33 16.57
CA ARG A 101 2.35 2.20 16.52
C ARG A 101 3.00 3.47 15.99
N THR A 102 4.22 3.74 16.43
CA THR A 102 5.05 4.74 15.75
C THR A 102 5.28 4.29 14.31
N TRP A 103 5.56 5.23 13.41
CA TRP A 103 5.81 4.93 12.00
C TRP A 103 6.88 3.84 11.83
N LYS A 104 8.02 3.98 12.52
CA LYS A 104 9.14 3.01 12.42
C LYS A 104 8.76 1.62 12.94
N ALA A 105 8.04 1.55 14.06
CA ALA A 105 7.54 0.27 14.60
C ALA A 105 6.53 -0.40 13.66
N ASN A 106 5.66 0.38 13.00
CA ASN A 106 4.75 -0.11 11.98
C ASN A 106 5.53 -0.72 10.79
N ARG A 107 6.55 -0.01 10.27
CA ARG A 107 7.36 -0.49 9.14
C ARG A 107 8.18 -1.75 9.47
N MET A 108 8.75 -1.83 10.67
CA MET A 108 9.46 -3.03 11.14
C MET A 108 8.53 -4.25 11.24
N GLU A 109 7.35 -4.06 11.81
CA GLU A 109 6.33 -5.12 11.87
C GLU A 109 5.87 -5.56 10.47
N HIS A 110 5.70 -4.60 9.57
CA HIS A 110 5.31 -4.90 8.18
C HIS A 110 6.38 -5.74 7.46
N LEU A 111 7.67 -5.41 7.61
CA LEU A 111 8.78 -6.21 7.05
C LEU A 111 8.77 -7.65 7.55
N THR A 112 8.47 -7.85 8.84
CA THR A 112 8.37 -9.19 9.41
C THR A 112 7.22 -9.97 8.78
N ARG A 113 6.05 -9.36 8.64
CA ARG A 113 4.85 -10.01 8.10
C ARG A 113 4.94 -10.33 6.61
N ILE A 114 5.57 -9.46 5.83
CA ILE A 114 5.60 -9.63 4.37
C ILE A 114 6.38 -10.89 3.96
N MET A 115 7.34 -11.34 4.76
CA MET A 115 8.13 -12.53 4.46
C MET A 115 7.32 -13.84 4.51
N ASP A 116 6.24 -13.86 5.29
CA ASP A 116 5.35 -15.01 5.44
C ASP A 116 4.00 -14.81 4.70
N ALA A 117 3.83 -13.66 4.04
CA ALA A 117 2.57 -13.30 3.38
C ALA A 117 2.36 -14.09 2.08
N SER A 118 1.10 -14.28 1.71
CA SER A 118 0.74 -14.87 0.42
C SER A 118 1.20 -14.00 -0.76
N GLU A 119 1.41 -14.59 -1.93
CA GLU A 119 1.80 -13.86 -3.14
C GLU A 119 0.80 -12.75 -3.48
N ILE A 120 -0.49 -12.97 -3.25
CA ILE A 120 -1.52 -11.93 -3.43
C ILE A 120 -1.26 -10.77 -2.49
N ALA A 121 -1.03 -11.02 -1.21
CA ALA A 121 -0.79 -9.96 -0.24
C ALA A 121 0.48 -9.15 -0.57
N VAL A 122 1.53 -9.83 -1.04
CA VAL A 122 2.75 -9.16 -1.53
C VAL A 122 2.45 -8.30 -2.76
N ASP A 123 1.68 -8.79 -3.74
CA ASP A 123 1.23 -8.01 -4.91
C ASP A 123 0.54 -6.70 -4.47
N LEU A 124 -0.34 -6.76 -3.45
CA LEU A 124 -1.02 -5.58 -2.94
C LEU A 124 -0.04 -4.56 -2.34
N CYS A 125 0.90 -5.02 -1.52
CA CYS A 125 1.91 -4.17 -0.90
C CYS A 125 2.80 -3.51 -1.94
N VAL A 126 3.29 -4.28 -2.93
CA VAL A 126 4.17 -3.75 -3.98
C VAL A 126 3.43 -2.78 -4.89
N ALA A 127 2.18 -3.06 -5.26
CA ALA A 127 1.37 -2.14 -6.07
C ALA A 127 1.13 -0.79 -5.37
N GLU A 128 0.91 -0.82 -4.06
CA GLU A 128 0.78 0.40 -3.26
C GLU A 128 2.10 1.20 -3.22
N GLU A 129 3.23 0.52 -2.99
CA GLU A 129 4.52 1.18 -2.98
C GLU A 129 4.92 1.75 -4.34
N LEU A 130 4.63 1.05 -5.44
CA LEU A 130 4.81 1.57 -6.79
C LEU A 130 4.04 2.87 -7.01
N HIS A 131 2.77 2.92 -6.58
CA HIS A 131 1.98 4.13 -6.64
C HIS A 131 2.57 5.23 -5.74
N ARG A 132 2.91 4.91 -4.49
CA ARG A 132 3.41 5.87 -3.51
C ARG A 132 4.73 6.50 -3.95
N VAL A 133 5.71 5.68 -4.35
CA VAL A 133 7.03 6.16 -4.79
C VAL A 133 6.92 6.92 -6.11
N GLY A 134 6.12 6.44 -7.07
CA GLY A 134 5.88 7.13 -8.34
C GLY A 134 5.23 8.50 -8.15
N SER A 135 4.26 8.61 -7.22
CA SER A 135 3.63 9.88 -6.87
C SER A 135 4.61 10.83 -6.18
N ALA A 136 5.41 10.32 -5.23
CA ALA A 136 6.45 11.10 -4.55
C ALA A 136 7.49 11.63 -5.54
N LEU A 137 8.00 10.81 -6.44
CA LEU A 137 8.94 11.23 -7.49
C LEU A 137 8.35 12.30 -8.41
N THR A 138 7.07 12.17 -8.77
CA THR A 138 6.39 13.19 -9.58
C THR A 138 6.34 14.52 -8.85
N ALA A 139 6.10 14.51 -7.55
CA ALA A 139 6.09 15.72 -6.74
C ALA A 139 7.50 16.28 -6.53
N VAL A 140 8.48 15.45 -6.19
CA VAL A 140 9.90 15.85 -6.03
C VAL A 140 10.46 16.49 -7.28
N ARG A 141 10.17 15.95 -8.46
CA ARG A 141 10.61 16.54 -9.75
C ARG A 141 10.04 17.94 -10.01
N ARG A 142 8.90 18.27 -9.41
CA ARG A 142 8.19 19.55 -9.60
C ARG A 142 8.46 20.55 -8.48
N LEU A 143 8.59 20.08 -7.27
CA LEU A 143 8.55 20.90 -6.06
C LEU A 143 9.84 20.84 -5.22
N GLY A 144 10.79 19.97 -5.61
CA GLY A 144 12.00 19.72 -4.83
C GLY A 144 11.81 18.64 -3.76
N VAL A 145 12.90 18.25 -3.11
CA VAL A 145 12.94 17.20 -2.09
C VAL A 145 12.22 17.64 -0.81
N GLU A 146 12.15 18.95 -0.56
CA GLU A 146 11.45 19.56 0.57
C GLU A 146 9.96 19.18 0.62
N TYR A 147 9.39 18.77 -0.52
CA TYR A 147 8.04 18.22 -0.55
C TYR A 147 7.89 16.99 0.37
N LEU A 148 8.93 16.16 0.50
CA LEU A 148 8.88 14.98 1.35
C LEU A 148 8.79 15.32 2.83
N GLU A 149 9.27 16.48 3.27
CA GLU A 149 9.23 16.93 4.66
C GLU A 149 7.83 17.45 5.06
N GLY A 150 7.06 17.93 4.09
CA GLY A 150 5.79 18.64 4.33
C GLY A 150 4.55 17.77 4.47
N VAL A 151 4.60 16.47 4.19
CA VAL A 151 3.41 15.63 3.95
C VAL A 151 3.13 14.64 5.08
N GLY A 152 3.56 14.93 6.33
CA GLY A 152 3.39 14.01 7.46
C GLY A 152 4.13 12.68 7.27
N THR A 153 5.06 12.66 6.32
CA THR A 153 5.98 11.56 6.06
C THR A 153 7.14 11.64 7.05
N PRO A 154 7.80 10.51 7.34
CA PRO A 154 9.08 10.53 8.04
C PRO A 154 10.10 11.34 7.23
N ALA A 155 11.23 11.67 7.87
CA ALA A 155 12.33 12.31 7.17
C ALA A 155 12.68 11.57 5.86
N PRO A 156 13.18 12.27 4.82
CA PRO A 156 13.53 11.66 3.55
C PRO A 156 14.38 10.39 3.70
N ASP A 157 15.37 10.41 4.60
CA ASP A 157 16.24 9.26 4.92
C ASP A 157 15.48 8.06 5.47
N ASP A 158 14.50 8.29 6.35
CA ASP A 158 13.65 7.21 6.87
C ASP A 158 12.81 6.59 5.75
N THR A 159 12.36 7.39 4.79
CA THR A 159 11.64 6.91 3.61
C THR A 159 12.55 6.04 2.73
N VAL A 160 13.77 6.49 2.46
CA VAL A 160 14.76 5.72 1.69
C VAL A 160 15.13 4.43 2.42
N TRP A 161 15.37 4.49 3.74
CA TRP A 161 15.62 3.32 4.57
C TRP A 161 14.50 2.28 4.45
N TRP A 162 13.24 2.71 4.57
CA TRP A 162 12.08 1.84 4.44
C TRP A 162 12.04 1.14 3.09
N LEU A 163 12.17 1.89 2.01
CA LEU A 163 12.09 1.38 0.66
C LEU A 163 13.20 0.37 0.35
N ASN A 164 14.44 0.65 0.77
CA ASN A 164 15.56 -0.27 0.60
C ASN A 164 15.37 -1.55 1.43
N SER A 165 14.84 -1.42 2.65
CA SER A 165 14.54 -2.57 3.51
C SER A 165 13.45 -3.45 2.89
N LEU A 166 12.41 -2.85 2.32
CA LEU A 166 11.35 -3.56 1.63
C LEU A 166 11.87 -4.26 0.37
N LEU A 167 12.68 -3.59 -0.45
CA LEU A 167 13.31 -4.22 -1.63
C LEU A 167 14.12 -5.45 -1.24
N GLY A 168 14.93 -5.37 -0.18
CA GLY A 168 15.71 -6.50 0.33
C GLY A 168 14.82 -7.67 0.76
N ALA A 169 13.71 -7.39 1.45
CA ALA A 169 12.73 -8.40 1.84
C ALA A 169 12.06 -9.05 0.62
N LEU A 170 11.64 -8.27 -0.36
CA LEU A 170 11.00 -8.78 -1.58
C LEU A 170 11.94 -9.62 -2.44
N GLN A 171 13.21 -9.25 -2.55
CA GLN A 171 14.24 -10.05 -3.24
C GLN A 171 14.46 -11.40 -2.57
N GLY A 172 14.37 -11.46 -1.25
CA GLY A 172 14.51 -12.68 -0.45
C GLY A 172 13.21 -13.48 -0.26
N HIS A 173 12.07 -13.01 -0.78
CA HIS A 173 10.78 -13.65 -0.52
C HIS A 173 10.73 -15.09 -1.08
N PRO A 174 10.26 -16.08 -0.30
CA PRO A 174 10.41 -17.50 -0.66
C PRO A 174 9.58 -17.90 -1.89
N SER A 175 8.40 -17.33 -2.11
CA SER A 175 7.48 -17.73 -3.19
C SER A 175 7.18 -16.65 -4.22
N TRP A 176 7.14 -15.38 -3.82
CA TRP A 176 6.76 -14.28 -4.72
C TRP A 176 7.81 -14.04 -5.83
N ARG A 177 7.36 -13.95 -7.08
CA ARG A 177 8.24 -13.93 -8.27
C ARG A 177 7.83 -12.90 -9.33
N ARG A 178 7.16 -11.82 -8.94
CA ARG A 178 6.75 -10.74 -9.87
C ARG A 178 7.93 -9.83 -10.23
N THR A 179 8.89 -10.37 -11.00
CA THR A 179 10.16 -9.70 -11.34
C THR A 179 9.96 -8.33 -11.99
N LEU A 180 8.93 -8.15 -12.83
CA LEU A 180 8.65 -6.86 -13.46
C LEU A 180 8.19 -5.80 -12.46
N MET A 181 7.35 -6.18 -11.46
CA MET A 181 6.96 -5.25 -10.40
C MET A 181 8.17 -4.88 -9.54
N LEU A 182 9.00 -5.88 -9.18
CA LEU A 182 10.20 -5.67 -8.39
C LEU A 182 11.20 -4.75 -9.10
N SER A 183 11.47 -4.99 -10.39
CA SER A 183 12.39 -4.17 -11.17
C SER A 183 11.91 -2.72 -11.32
N GLU A 184 10.61 -2.51 -11.49
CA GLU A 184 10.06 -1.15 -11.57
C GLU A 184 10.13 -0.45 -10.20
N LEU A 185 9.83 -1.15 -9.11
CA LEU A 185 9.97 -0.59 -7.76
C LEU A 185 11.44 -0.22 -7.47
N ASP A 186 12.38 -1.10 -7.75
CA ASP A 186 13.82 -0.87 -7.59
C ASP A 186 14.28 0.37 -8.36
N ARG A 187 13.87 0.50 -9.63
CA ARG A 187 14.18 1.68 -10.45
C ARG A 187 13.66 2.98 -9.83
N LEU A 188 12.40 2.98 -9.34
CA LEU A 188 11.80 4.16 -8.72
C LEU A 188 12.46 4.51 -7.39
N VAL A 189 12.78 3.51 -6.58
CA VAL A 189 13.47 3.70 -5.30
C VAL A 189 14.88 4.25 -5.51
N THR A 190 15.61 3.69 -6.47
CA THR A 190 16.95 4.17 -6.83
C THR A 190 16.93 5.64 -7.26
N GLU A 191 15.96 6.02 -8.09
CA GLU A 191 15.82 7.42 -8.51
C GLU A 191 15.46 8.35 -7.33
N LEU A 192 14.56 7.91 -6.44
CA LEU A 192 14.18 8.69 -5.26
C LEU A 192 15.37 8.87 -4.31
N ALA A 193 16.11 7.80 -4.02
CA ALA A 193 17.29 7.84 -3.16
C ALA A 193 18.37 8.79 -3.72
N LEU A 194 18.59 8.77 -5.03
CA LEU A 194 19.52 9.70 -5.69
C LEU A 194 19.08 11.17 -5.49
N ARG A 195 17.79 11.46 -5.68
CA ARG A 195 17.27 12.83 -5.48
C ARG A 195 17.40 13.32 -4.04
N VAL A 196 17.20 12.43 -3.07
CA VAL A 196 17.39 12.76 -1.64
C VAL A 196 18.87 13.05 -1.38
N SER A 197 19.79 12.22 -1.84
CA SER A 197 21.23 12.40 -1.62
C SER A 197 21.83 13.61 -2.36
N GLU A 198 21.22 14.12 -3.41
CA GLU A 198 21.67 15.33 -4.13
C GLU A 198 21.21 16.63 -3.43
N ALA A 199 20.28 16.54 -2.47
CA ALA A 199 19.73 17.70 -1.78
C ALA A 199 20.43 17.98 -0.43
N ASP A 200 21.18 17.01 0.12
CA ASP A 200 22.06 17.14 1.28
C ASP A 200 23.40 17.79 0.89
#